data_384a9369a2832fcf7d0bb866a0c540c6
#
_entry.id   384a9369a2832fcf7d0bb866a0c540c6
#
_cell.length_a   1.000
_cell.length_b   1.000
_cell.length_c   1.000
_cell.angle_alpha   90.00
_cell.angle_beta   90.00
_cell.angle_gamma   90.00
#
_symmetry.space_group_name_H-M   'P 1'
#
loop_
_entity.id
_entity.type
_entity.pdbx_description
1 polymer ?
#
loop_
_entity_poly.entity_id
_entity_poly.type
_entity_poly.pdbx_seq_one_letter_code
_entity_poly.pdbx_strand_id
1 'polypeptide(L)'
;MKLTNQQQEAFNKFSKLKVGALFMKQGTGKTRVALELIKSTDADFVLFLCPFSTKSNLLAEIEKWKLDRPFEIVGYETISSSDRKYLDLLSLGKEYKKIFVVADESVFIKNDSSKRYDRILKLRDLSEYRLILNGTPITKDEWDIYNQIEFLSHKIFDMHRHEFLNTFFKKISFKKRGMPAREFYKLSEVNIDYLHRLIEP
;
A
#
# COMPACT_ATOMS: atom_id res chain seq x y z
N MET A 1 -19.33 17.76 -5.75
CA MET A 1 -19.08 18.05 -4.31
C MET A 1 -17.59 18.37 -4.14
N LYS A 2 -17.23 19.50 -3.55
CA LYS A 2 -15.82 19.91 -3.37
C LYS A 2 -15.13 19.00 -2.34
N LEU A 3 -13.81 18.85 -2.45
CA LEU A 3 -12.97 18.20 -1.42
C LEU A 3 -12.95 19.07 -0.15
N THR A 4 -12.82 18.44 1.00
CA THR A 4 -12.52 19.16 2.25
C THR A 4 -11.09 19.70 2.22
N ASN A 5 -10.73 20.65 3.09
CA ASN A 5 -9.37 21.20 3.13
C ASN A 5 -8.29 20.11 3.28
N GLN A 6 -8.49 19.15 4.19
CA GLN A 6 -7.57 18.03 4.39
C GLN A 6 -7.45 17.13 3.14
N GLN A 7 -8.58 16.86 2.48
CA GLN A 7 -8.58 16.07 1.24
C GLN A 7 -7.90 16.83 0.09
N GLN A 8 -8.10 18.14 0.01
CA GLN A 8 -7.47 18.97 -1.01
C GLN A 8 -5.96 19.07 -0.81
N GLU A 9 -5.51 19.18 0.43
CA GLU A 9 -4.09 19.15 0.78
C GLU A 9 -3.45 17.83 0.35
N ALA A 10 -4.06 16.69 0.73
CA ALA A 10 -3.61 15.37 0.31
C ALA A 10 -3.59 15.21 -1.22
N PHE A 11 -4.64 15.68 -1.91
CA PHE A 11 -4.68 15.68 -3.37
C PHE A 11 -3.53 16.50 -3.97
N ASN A 12 -3.31 17.72 -3.51
CA ASN A 12 -2.27 18.60 -4.04
C ASN A 12 -0.86 18.00 -3.86
N LYS A 13 -0.63 17.33 -2.72
CA LYS A 13 0.64 16.68 -2.40
C LYS A 13 0.96 15.53 -3.36
N PHE A 14 -0.02 14.74 -3.75
CA PHE A 14 0.20 13.50 -4.54
C PHE A 14 -0.17 13.61 -6.03
N SER A 15 -0.88 14.65 -6.47
CA SER A 15 -1.42 14.74 -7.84
C SER A 15 -0.39 14.74 -8.97
N LYS A 16 0.88 15.03 -8.66
CA LYS A 16 2.00 15.02 -9.61
C LYS A 16 2.89 13.78 -9.48
N LEU A 17 2.59 12.89 -8.54
CA LEU A 17 3.41 11.72 -8.23
C LEU A 17 2.80 10.45 -8.83
N LYS A 18 3.65 9.53 -9.28
CA LYS A 18 3.22 8.21 -9.77
C LYS A 18 2.93 7.22 -8.65
N VAL A 19 3.46 7.48 -7.47
CA VAL A 19 3.29 6.63 -6.29
C VAL A 19 2.97 7.46 -5.06
N GLY A 20 2.17 6.94 -4.14
CA GLY A 20 1.80 7.68 -2.94
C GLY A 20 1.20 6.81 -1.84
N ALA A 21 1.25 7.33 -0.60
CA ALA A 21 0.68 6.70 0.58
C ALA A 21 -0.30 7.66 1.27
N LEU A 22 -1.58 7.31 1.32
CA LEU A 22 -2.59 8.06 2.06
C LEU A 22 -2.79 7.44 3.45
N PHE A 23 -1.97 7.83 4.39
CA PHE A 23 -2.09 7.47 5.80
C PHE A 23 -2.98 8.46 6.53
N MET A 24 -4.26 8.31 6.32
CA MET A 24 -5.29 9.19 6.87
C MET A 24 -6.22 8.39 7.79
N LYS A 25 -6.70 9.00 8.87
CA LYS A 25 -7.62 8.35 9.82
C LYS A 25 -8.85 7.76 9.11
N GLN A 26 -9.44 6.73 9.70
CA GLN A 26 -10.68 6.15 9.19
C GLN A 26 -11.79 7.22 9.14
N GLY A 27 -12.64 7.18 8.11
CA GLY A 27 -13.73 8.14 7.93
C GLY A 27 -13.34 9.51 7.33
N THR A 28 -12.06 9.78 7.09
CA THR A 28 -11.60 11.06 6.49
C THR A 28 -11.78 11.14 4.97
N GLY A 29 -12.26 10.06 4.33
CA GLY A 29 -12.52 10.01 2.89
C GLY A 29 -11.28 9.71 2.04
N LYS A 30 -10.38 8.83 2.49
CA LYS A 30 -9.23 8.34 1.71
C LYS A 30 -9.60 7.90 0.31
N THR A 31 -10.68 7.10 0.21
CA THR A 31 -11.19 6.59 -1.08
C THR A 31 -11.59 7.74 -2.01
N ARG A 32 -12.19 8.81 -1.48
CA ARG A 32 -12.53 10.00 -2.27
C ARG A 32 -11.28 10.68 -2.83
N VAL A 33 -10.24 10.87 -2.03
CA VAL A 33 -8.96 11.43 -2.48
C VAL A 33 -8.32 10.52 -3.52
N ALA A 34 -8.29 9.21 -3.28
CA ALA A 34 -7.75 8.23 -4.23
C ALA A 34 -8.45 8.31 -5.60
N LEU A 35 -9.78 8.38 -5.63
CA LEU A 35 -10.53 8.51 -6.87
C LEU A 35 -10.24 9.81 -7.63
N GLU A 36 -10.07 10.93 -6.92
CA GLU A 36 -9.67 12.19 -7.57
C GLU A 36 -8.21 12.14 -8.09
N LEU A 37 -7.30 11.49 -7.35
CA LEU A 37 -5.94 11.25 -7.83
C LEU A 37 -5.93 10.39 -9.10
N ILE A 38 -6.71 9.30 -9.13
CA ILE A 38 -6.86 8.45 -10.31
C ILE A 38 -7.35 9.27 -11.51
N LYS A 39 -8.40 10.08 -11.32
CA LYS A 39 -8.97 10.93 -12.38
C LYS A 39 -7.98 11.96 -12.92
N SER A 40 -7.02 12.42 -12.11
CA SER A 40 -5.98 13.36 -12.53
C SER A 40 -4.85 12.73 -13.34
N THR A 41 -4.81 11.39 -13.46
CA THR A 41 -3.80 10.67 -14.25
C THR A 41 -4.32 10.28 -15.63
N ASP A 42 -3.44 9.78 -16.47
CA ASP A 42 -3.75 9.19 -17.77
C ASP A 42 -3.80 7.64 -17.74
N ALA A 43 -4.05 7.05 -16.53
CA ALA A 43 -4.24 5.63 -16.39
C ALA A 43 -5.47 5.17 -17.22
N ASP A 44 -5.35 4.05 -17.92
CA ASP A 44 -6.40 3.48 -18.78
C ASP A 44 -7.17 2.34 -18.10
N PHE A 45 -6.66 1.83 -16.97
CA PHE A 45 -7.31 0.84 -16.13
C PHE A 45 -6.97 1.04 -14.65
N VAL A 46 -7.88 0.66 -13.75
CA VAL A 46 -7.67 0.73 -12.30
C VAL A 46 -7.88 -0.62 -11.65
N LEU A 47 -6.87 -1.12 -10.95
CA LEU A 47 -6.96 -2.32 -10.14
C LEU A 47 -7.02 -1.95 -8.65
N PHE A 48 -8.14 -2.21 -8.01
CA PHE A 48 -8.30 -2.05 -6.57
C PHE A 48 -8.05 -3.37 -5.85
N LEU A 49 -7.12 -3.37 -4.91
CA LEU A 49 -6.83 -4.46 -3.98
C LEU A 49 -7.38 -4.09 -2.60
N CYS A 50 -8.22 -4.90 -2.01
CA CYS A 50 -8.82 -4.64 -0.70
C CYS A 50 -9.11 -5.94 0.05
N PRO A 51 -9.40 -5.91 1.36
CA PRO A 51 -9.99 -7.04 2.06
C PRO A 51 -11.32 -7.44 1.42
N PHE A 52 -11.61 -8.74 1.35
CA PHE A 52 -12.87 -9.21 0.77
C PHE A 52 -14.11 -8.57 1.43
N SER A 53 -14.05 -8.39 2.75
CA SER A 53 -15.13 -7.79 3.54
C SER A 53 -15.44 -6.32 3.20
N THR A 54 -14.50 -5.58 2.62
CA THR A 54 -14.68 -4.15 2.29
C THR A 54 -15.01 -3.91 0.81
N LYS A 55 -15.03 -4.96 0.01
CA LYS A 55 -15.23 -4.88 -1.45
C LYS A 55 -16.53 -4.16 -1.85
N SER A 56 -17.64 -4.47 -1.18
CA SER A 56 -18.94 -3.85 -1.45
C SER A 56 -18.96 -2.36 -1.10
N ASN A 57 -18.34 -1.98 0.01
CA ASN A 57 -18.24 -0.59 0.43
C ASN A 57 -17.38 0.22 -0.55
N LEU A 58 -16.27 -0.36 -1.00
CA LEU A 58 -15.41 0.28 -2.00
C LEU A 58 -16.15 0.47 -3.33
N LEU A 59 -16.90 -0.53 -3.80
CA LEU A 59 -17.73 -0.41 -5.00
C LEU A 59 -18.74 0.72 -4.87
N ALA A 60 -19.48 0.79 -3.76
CA ALA A 60 -20.45 1.86 -3.51
C ALA A 60 -19.80 3.27 -3.54
N GLU A 61 -18.59 3.43 -2.98
CA GLU A 61 -17.86 4.69 -3.06
C GLU A 61 -17.40 5.01 -4.50
N ILE A 62 -16.95 4.01 -5.27
CA ILE A 62 -16.57 4.21 -6.68
C ILE A 62 -17.78 4.67 -7.52
N GLU A 63 -18.93 4.04 -7.35
CA GLU A 63 -20.18 4.41 -8.02
C GLU A 63 -20.64 5.81 -7.62
N LYS A 64 -20.66 6.12 -6.33
CA LYS A 64 -21.03 7.44 -5.78
C LYS A 64 -20.19 8.56 -6.37
N TRP A 65 -18.89 8.35 -6.52
CA TRP A 65 -17.96 9.36 -7.00
C TRP A 65 -17.67 9.24 -8.50
N LYS A 66 -18.32 8.32 -9.20
CA LYS A 66 -18.33 8.16 -10.66
C LYS A 66 -16.91 8.09 -11.23
N LEU A 67 -16.23 6.96 -11.02
CA LEU A 67 -14.99 6.69 -11.73
C LEU A 67 -15.33 6.45 -13.22
N ASP A 68 -14.65 7.17 -14.10
CA ASP A 68 -14.92 7.24 -15.54
C ASP A 68 -14.09 6.29 -16.40
N ARG A 69 -13.46 5.30 -15.79
CA ARG A 69 -12.58 4.35 -16.49
C ARG A 69 -12.79 2.91 -16.03
N PRO A 70 -12.38 1.93 -16.85
CA PRO A 70 -12.48 0.52 -16.51
C PRO A 70 -11.75 0.23 -15.20
N PHE A 71 -12.35 -0.60 -14.36
CA PHE A 71 -11.73 -1.01 -13.12
C PHE A 71 -12.11 -2.43 -12.71
N GLU A 72 -11.29 -3.01 -11.86
CA GLU A 72 -11.59 -4.26 -11.17
C GLU A 72 -11.28 -4.14 -9.68
N ILE A 73 -12.13 -4.75 -8.83
CA ILE A 73 -11.91 -4.84 -7.38
C ILE A 73 -11.63 -6.29 -7.01
N VAL A 74 -10.47 -6.57 -6.43
CA VAL A 74 -10.04 -7.92 -6.08
C VAL A 74 -9.69 -8.00 -4.59
N GLY A 75 -10.22 -9.03 -3.93
CA GLY A 75 -9.88 -9.32 -2.52
C GLY A 75 -8.46 -9.87 -2.38
N TYR A 76 -7.74 -9.46 -1.35
CA TYR A 76 -6.43 -10.03 -1.01
C TYR A 76 -6.48 -11.55 -0.83
N GLU A 77 -7.58 -12.05 -0.28
CA GLU A 77 -7.84 -13.47 -0.07
C GLU A 77 -7.93 -14.21 -1.42
N THR A 78 -8.60 -13.60 -2.40
CA THR A 78 -8.73 -14.16 -3.76
C THR A 78 -7.39 -14.23 -4.47
N ILE A 79 -6.55 -13.18 -4.34
CA ILE A 79 -5.18 -13.17 -4.89
C ILE A 79 -4.37 -14.32 -4.29
N SER A 80 -4.55 -14.63 -3.01
CA SER A 80 -3.81 -15.70 -2.33
C SER A 80 -4.27 -17.09 -2.75
N SER A 81 -5.58 -17.29 -2.92
CA SER A 81 -6.21 -18.62 -3.05
C SER A 81 -6.45 -19.05 -4.49
N SER A 82 -6.68 -18.12 -5.44
CA SER A 82 -7.04 -18.43 -6.82
C SER A 82 -5.89 -18.17 -7.78
N ASP A 83 -5.28 -19.25 -8.28
CA ASP A 83 -4.24 -19.15 -9.32
C ASP A 83 -4.84 -18.65 -10.64
N ARG A 84 -6.05 -19.10 -10.99
CA ARG A 84 -6.77 -18.63 -12.19
C ARG A 84 -6.96 -17.13 -12.16
N LYS A 85 -7.54 -16.59 -11.07
CA LYS A 85 -7.75 -15.14 -10.96
C LYS A 85 -6.44 -14.36 -11.00
N TYR A 86 -5.40 -14.87 -10.37
CA TYR A 86 -4.07 -14.24 -10.43
C TYR A 86 -3.52 -14.17 -11.86
N LEU A 87 -3.66 -15.24 -12.66
CA LEU A 87 -3.23 -15.26 -14.06
C LEU A 87 -4.07 -14.30 -14.91
N ASP A 88 -5.39 -14.22 -14.66
CA ASP A 88 -6.27 -13.26 -15.33
C ASP A 88 -5.80 -11.80 -15.05
N LEU A 89 -5.44 -11.50 -13.80
CA LEU A 89 -4.91 -10.18 -13.44
C LEU A 89 -3.55 -9.88 -14.10
N LEU A 90 -2.67 -10.86 -14.25
CA LEU A 90 -1.41 -10.67 -14.97
C LEU A 90 -1.63 -10.37 -16.45
N SER A 91 -2.72 -10.86 -17.03
CA SER A 91 -3.05 -10.57 -18.44
C SER A 91 -3.46 -9.11 -18.69
N LEU A 92 -3.87 -8.37 -17.66
CA LEU A 92 -4.20 -6.94 -17.77
C LEU A 92 -3.03 -6.11 -18.33
N GLY A 93 -1.79 -6.47 -18.03
CA GLY A 93 -0.62 -5.81 -18.60
C GLY A 93 -0.44 -5.97 -20.12
N LYS A 94 -1.19 -6.91 -20.75
CA LYS A 94 -1.24 -7.05 -22.22
C LYS A 94 -2.37 -6.22 -22.84
N GLU A 95 -3.42 -5.96 -22.07
CA GLU A 95 -4.62 -5.27 -22.51
C GLU A 95 -4.51 -3.74 -22.30
N TYR A 96 -3.95 -3.35 -21.16
CA TYR A 96 -3.85 -1.95 -20.74
C TYR A 96 -2.39 -1.48 -20.67
N LYS A 97 -2.14 -0.24 -21.09
CA LYS A 97 -0.78 0.33 -21.10
C LYS A 97 -0.40 1.03 -19.81
N LYS A 98 -1.37 1.64 -19.15
CA LYS A 98 -1.16 2.45 -17.94
C LYS A 98 -2.12 2.05 -16.83
N ILE A 99 -1.73 1.05 -16.08
CA ILE A 99 -2.52 0.54 -14.97
C ILE A 99 -2.24 1.35 -13.70
N PHE A 100 -3.31 1.76 -13.01
CA PHE A 100 -3.24 2.32 -11.67
C PHE A 100 -3.60 1.23 -10.65
N VAL A 101 -2.70 0.87 -9.75
CA VAL A 101 -2.99 -0.08 -8.67
C VAL A 101 -3.19 0.64 -7.35
N VAL A 102 -4.33 0.42 -6.72
CA VAL A 102 -4.66 0.93 -5.38
C VAL A 102 -4.72 -0.24 -4.40
N ALA A 103 -3.93 -0.19 -3.35
CA ALA A 103 -3.98 -1.16 -2.25
C ALA A 103 -4.66 -0.52 -1.03
N ASP A 104 -5.95 -0.79 -0.85
CA ASP A 104 -6.71 -0.34 0.31
C ASP A 104 -6.48 -1.27 1.50
N GLU A 105 -6.41 -0.71 2.72
CA GLU A 105 -5.96 -1.39 3.93
C GLU A 105 -4.61 -2.11 3.71
N SER A 106 -3.61 -1.34 3.28
CA SER A 106 -2.29 -1.84 2.85
C SER A 106 -1.53 -2.66 3.89
N VAL A 107 -1.95 -2.66 5.15
CA VAL A 107 -1.43 -3.55 6.20
C VAL A 107 -1.54 -5.04 5.83
N PHE A 108 -2.46 -5.41 4.92
CA PHE A 108 -2.58 -6.77 4.40
C PHE A 108 -1.41 -7.24 3.53
N ILE A 109 -0.54 -6.32 3.09
CA ILE A 109 0.67 -6.63 2.29
C ILE A 109 1.98 -6.54 3.10
N LYS A 110 1.93 -6.43 4.41
CA LYS A 110 3.11 -6.31 5.28
C LYS A 110 3.94 -7.59 5.43
N ASN A 111 3.38 -8.77 5.17
CA ASN A 111 4.05 -10.05 5.34
C ASN A 111 4.70 -10.52 4.04
N ASP A 112 6.02 -10.36 3.93
CA ASP A 112 6.84 -10.71 2.79
C ASP A 112 7.02 -12.22 2.54
N SER A 113 6.80 -13.05 3.53
CA SER A 113 6.88 -14.52 3.37
C SER A 113 5.58 -15.14 2.85
N SER A 114 4.58 -14.33 2.48
CA SER A 114 3.28 -14.82 2.04
C SER A 114 3.17 -14.86 0.51
N LYS A 115 2.54 -15.93 -0.02
CA LYS A 115 2.15 -16.06 -1.44
C LYS A 115 1.39 -14.81 -1.93
N ARG A 116 0.62 -14.18 -1.04
CA ARG A 116 -0.09 -12.92 -1.31
C ARG A 116 0.87 -11.81 -1.68
N TYR A 117 1.89 -11.59 -0.87
CA TYR A 117 2.86 -10.51 -1.08
C TYR A 117 3.59 -10.67 -2.41
N ASP A 118 4.12 -11.86 -2.70
CA ASP A 118 4.81 -12.13 -3.96
C ASP A 118 3.93 -11.84 -5.18
N ARG A 119 2.65 -12.23 -5.12
CA ARG A 119 1.69 -12.00 -6.19
C ARG A 119 1.37 -10.52 -6.37
N ILE A 120 1.21 -9.80 -5.27
CA ILE A 120 0.93 -8.36 -5.30
C ILE A 120 2.13 -7.59 -5.85
N LEU A 121 3.36 -7.97 -5.53
CA LEU A 121 4.54 -7.35 -6.13
C LEU A 121 4.59 -7.56 -7.66
N LYS A 122 4.18 -8.73 -8.15
CA LYS A 122 4.08 -8.96 -9.61
C LYS A 122 3.00 -8.10 -10.27
N LEU A 123 1.86 -7.89 -9.61
CA LEU A 123 0.84 -6.95 -10.09
C LEU A 123 1.31 -5.49 -10.03
N ARG A 124 2.07 -5.12 -8.98
CA ARG A 124 2.77 -3.82 -8.91
C ARG A 124 3.63 -3.57 -10.14
N ASP A 125 4.38 -4.58 -10.58
CA ASP A 125 5.32 -4.44 -11.69
C ASP A 125 4.62 -4.18 -13.05
N LEU A 126 3.31 -4.44 -13.14
CA LEU A 126 2.48 -4.09 -14.30
C LEU A 126 1.98 -2.64 -14.26
N SER A 127 2.13 -1.94 -13.14
CA SER A 127 1.48 -0.66 -12.91
C SER A 127 2.39 0.53 -13.17
N GLU A 128 1.84 1.57 -13.80
CA GLU A 128 2.45 2.89 -13.94
C GLU A 128 2.25 3.72 -12.67
N TYR A 129 1.06 3.63 -12.06
CA TYR A 129 0.66 4.39 -10.87
C TYR A 129 0.33 3.47 -9.71
N ARG A 130 0.72 3.86 -8.49
CA ARG A 130 0.48 3.06 -7.28
C ARG A 130 0.09 3.94 -6.12
N LEU A 131 -0.92 3.51 -5.39
CA LEU A 131 -1.39 4.18 -4.19
C LEU A 131 -1.69 3.16 -3.10
N ILE A 132 -1.21 3.42 -1.89
CA ILE A 132 -1.64 2.67 -0.71
C ILE A 132 -2.52 3.54 0.17
N LEU A 133 -3.58 2.94 0.68
CA LEU A 133 -4.51 3.57 1.61
C LEU A 133 -4.45 2.81 2.94
N ASN A 134 -4.27 3.51 4.04
CA ASN A 134 -4.34 2.90 5.36
C ASN A 134 -4.72 3.92 6.43
N GLY A 135 -5.55 3.49 7.38
CA GLY A 135 -5.87 4.29 8.58
C GLY A 135 -4.83 4.10 9.69
N THR A 136 -4.22 2.92 9.73
CA THR A 136 -3.26 2.50 10.76
C THR A 136 -2.15 1.69 10.10
N PRO A 137 -1.17 2.34 9.43
CA PRO A 137 -0.13 1.66 8.65
C PRO A 137 0.79 0.80 9.52
N ILE A 138 0.92 1.14 10.80
CA ILE A 138 1.71 0.42 11.79
C ILE A 138 0.75 -0.25 12.77
N THR A 139 0.76 -1.57 12.83
CA THR A 139 -0.18 -2.34 13.67
C THR A 139 0.49 -3.01 14.86
N LYS A 140 1.73 -3.46 14.73
CA LYS A 140 2.50 -4.11 15.79
C LYS A 140 3.79 -3.38 16.09
N ASP A 141 4.53 -3.06 15.04
CA ASP A 141 5.76 -2.29 15.10
C ASP A 141 5.98 -1.55 13.77
N GLU A 142 6.88 -0.60 13.76
CA GLU A 142 7.20 0.26 12.63
C GLU A 142 7.75 -0.51 11.43
N TRP A 143 8.17 -1.73 11.64
CA TRP A 143 8.56 -2.67 10.62
C TRP A 143 7.44 -2.99 9.61
N ASP A 144 6.16 -2.90 10.03
CA ASP A 144 5.00 -3.11 9.16
C ASP A 144 5.01 -2.16 7.95
N ILE A 145 5.74 -1.02 8.02
CA ILE A 145 5.77 -0.02 6.95
C ILE A 145 6.68 -0.42 5.78
N TYR A 146 7.75 -1.20 6.03
CA TYR A 146 8.74 -1.51 5.00
C TYR A 146 8.11 -2.11 3.75
N ASN A 147 7.36 -3.18 3.88
CA ASN A 147 6.74 -3.87 2.75
C ASN A 147 5.63 -3.06 2.08
N GLN A 148 4.97 -2.19 2.82
CA GLN A 148 3.96 -1.27 2.25
C GLN A 148 4.63 -0.22 1.36
N ILE A 149 5.75 0.34 1.78
CA ILE A 149 6.52 1.30 0.97
C ILE A 149 7.23 0.59 -0.18
N GLU A 150 7.75 -0.62 0.04
CA GLU A 150 8.34 -1.44 -1.01
C GLU A 150 7.35 -1.75 -2.15
N PHE A 151 6.08 -1.91 -1.84
CA PHE A 151 5.01 -2.01 -2.84
C PHE A 151 4.91 -0.73 -3.69
N LEU A 152 5.10 0.43 -3.14
CA LEU A 152 5.09 1.68 -3.91
C LEU A 152 6.31 1.79 -4.83
N SER A 153 7.50 1.69 -4.26
CA SER A 153 8.75 1.68 -5.00
C SER A 153 9.92 1.27 -4.09
N HIS A 154 10.75 0.33 -4.55
CA HIS A 154 12.01 0.00 -3.89
C HIS A 154 12.99 1.18 -3.79
N LYS A 155 12.84 2.18 -4.67
CA LYS A 155 13.70 3.38 -4.69
C LYS A 155 13.42 4.35 -3.54
N ILE A 156 12.31 4.21 -2.81
CA ILE A 156 11.98 5.12 -1.70
C ILE A 156 12.95 4.89 -0.54
N PHE A 157 13.16 3.65 -0.14
CA PHE A 157 14.16 3.33 0.87
C PHE A 157 15.55 3.12 0.26
N ASP A 158 15.63 2.63 -0.97
CA ASP A 158 16.86 2.29 -1.71
C ASP A 158 17.83 1.44 -0.87
N MET A 159 17.28 0.54 -0.08
CA MET A 159 18.02 -0.37 0.80
C MET A 159 17.30 -1.71 0.95
N HIS A 160 18.09 -2.77 1.10
CA HIS A 160 17.53 -4.09 1.37
C HIS A 160 16.90 -4.15 2.77
N ARG A 161 16.00 -5.09 2.95
CA ARG A 161 15.30 -5.33 4.22
C ARG A 161 16.24 -5.42 5.43
N HIS A 162 17.34 -6.13 5.28
CA HIS A 162 18.31 -6.28 6.35
C HIS A 162 18.99 -4.95 6.71
N GLU A 163 19.32 -4.13 5.72
CA GLU A 163 19.89 -2.79 5.91
C GLU A 163 18.87 -1.86 6.58
N PHE A 164 17.60 -1.91 6.15
CA PHE A 164 16.50 -1.17 6.76
C PHE A 164 16.39 -1.50 8.27
N LEU A 165 16.40 -2.81 8.62
CA LEU A 165 16.36 -3.23 10.02
C LEU A 165 17.56 -2.71 10.81
N ASN A 166 18.77 -2.86 10.28
CA ASN A 166 19.99 -2.43 10.98
C ASN A 166 20.07 -0.90 11.10
N THR A 167 19.50 -0.17 10.14
CA THR A 167 19.52 1.29 10.13
C THR A 167 18.52 1.89 11.10
N PHE A 168 17.30 1.34 11.13
CA PHE A 168 16.19 1.97 11.86
C PHE A 168 15.80 1.23 13.15
N PHE A 169 16.27 0.00 13.36
CA PHE A 169 15.86 -0.81 14.50
C PHE A 169 17.05 -1.28 15.32
N LYS A 170 16.82 -1.42 16.63
CA LYS A 170 17.75 -2.09 17.56
C LYS A 170 17.22 -3.49 17.84
N LYS A 171 18.10 -4.48 17.71
CA LYS A 171 17.81 -5.86 18.09
C LYS A 171 17.88 -5.97 19.61
N ILE A 172 16.78 -6.33 20.24
CA ILE A 172 16.69 -6.55 21.69
C ILE A 172 16.51 -8.05 21.93
N SER A 173 17.35 -8.59 22.79
CA SER A 173 17.27 -9.98 23.24
C SER A 173 16.70 -10.04 24.64
N PHE A 174 15.61 -10.78 24.81
CA PHE A 174 15.00 -11.04 26.11
C PHE A 174 15.08 -12.52 26.44
N LYS A 175 15.72 -12.86 27.55
CA LYS A 175 15.84 -14.23 28.03
C LYS A 175 15.10 -14.40 29.34
N LYS A 176 14.02 -15.17 29.32
CA LYS A 176 13.33 -15.59 30.53
C LYS A 176 13.99 -16.88 31.07
N ARG A 177 14.15 -17.00 32.39
CA ARG A 177 14.76 -18.17 33.04
C ARG A 177 14.09 -19.46 32.56
N GLY A 178 14.83 -20.41 32.02
CA GLY A 178 14.33 -21.70 31.51
C GLY A 178 13.74 -21.67 30.11
N MET A 179 13.79 -20.52 29.38
CA MET A 179 13.33 -20.44 28.00
C MET A 179 14.45 -19.97 27.06
N PRO A 180 14.41 -20.36 25.77
CA PRO A 180 15.34 -19.81 24.79
C PRO A 180 15.18 -18.29 24.70
N ALA A 181 16.28 -17.59 24.41
CA ALA A 181 16.25 -16.15 24.21
C ALA A 181 15.33 -15.83 23.02
N ARG A 182 14.43 -14.86 23.20
CA ARG A 182 13.61 -14.29 22.12
C ARG A 182 14.21 -12.97 21.70
N GLU A 183 14.38 -12.82 20.42
CA GLU A 183 14.86 -11.59 19.79
C GLU A 183 13.72 -10.85 19.14
N PHE A 184 13.67 -9.55 19.31
CA PHE A 184 12.73 -8.66 18.64
C PHE A 184 13.43 -7.35 18.27
N TYR A 185 12.87 -6.68 17.29
CA TYR A 185 13.37 -5.40 16.83
C TYR A 185 12.52 -4.28 17.42
N LYS A 186 13.16 -3.21 17.88
CA LYS A 186 12.51 -1.99 18.37
C LYS A 186 13.05 -0.80 17.60
N LEU A 187 12.19 0.11 17.18
CA LEU A 187 12.58 1.33 16.49
C LEU A 187 13.66 2.07 17.28
N SER A 188 14.69 2.49 16.57
CA SER A 188 15.79 3.26 17.12
C SER A 188 15.47 4.74 17.04
N GLU A 189 15.48 5.45 18.16
CA GLU A 189 15.26 6.89 18.20
C GLU A 189 16.32 7.68 17.42
N VAL A 190 17.52 7.09 17.22
CA VAL A 190 18.66 7.76 16.58
C VAL A 190 18.40 8.12 15.12
N ASN A 191 17.67 7.27 14.38
CA ASN A 191 17.46 7.44 12.94
C ASN A 191 16.00 7.73 12.56
N ILE A 192 15.15 8.05 13.52
CA ILE A 192 13.71 8.27 13.27
C ILE A 192 13.46 9.45 12.31
N ASP A 193 14.22 10.54 12.45
CA ASP A 193 14.10 11.71 11.56
C ASP A 193 14.54 11.38 10.13
N TYR A 194 15.51 10.47 9.98
CA TYR A 194 15.91 9.98 8.66
C TYR A 194 14.82 9.12 8.04
N LEU A 195 14.19 8.22 8.80
CA LEU A 195 13.05 7.43 8.32
C LEU A 195 11.89 8.34 7.88
N HIS A 196 11.55 9.36 8.68
CA HIS A 196 10.50 10.30 8.34
C HIS A 196 10.80 11.03 7.02
N ARG A 197 12.02 11.50 6.81
CA ARG A 197 12.43 12.15 5.55
C ARG A 197 12.33 11.24 4.32
N LEU A 198 12.56 9.95 4.47
CA LEU A 198 12.45 8.99 3.37
C LEU A 198 10.98 8.73 2.95
N ILE A 199 10.04 8.82 3.88
CA ILE A 199 8.61 8.55 3.63
C ILE A 199 7.77 9.81 3.44
N GLU A 200 8.33 10.99 3.70
CA GLU A 200 7.70 12.27 3.35
C GLU A 200 7.83 12.52 1.85
N PRO A 201 6.72 12.80 1.15
CA PRO A 201 6.72 13.09 -0.28
C PRO A 201 7.19 14.51 -0.60
#